data_4a4fe0183a914fbc71b22d9440d9e6cd
#
_entry.id   4a4fe0183a914fbc71b22d9440d9e6cd
#
_cell.length_a   1.000
_cell.length_b   1.000
_cell.length_c   1.000
_cell.angle_alpha   90.00
_cell.angle_beta   90.00
_cell.angle_gamma   90.00
#
_symmetry.space_group_name_H-M   'P 1'
#
loop_
_entity.id
_entity.type
_entity.pdbx_description
1 polymer ?
#
loop_
_entity_poly.entity_id
_entity_poly.type
_entity_poly.pdbx_seq_one_letter_code
_entity_poly.pdbx_strand_id
1 'polypeptide(L)' 'MFHILVCDDDKEIVEAIEIYLSQEGYDVLKAYDGIEAME' A
#
# COMPACT_ATOMS: atom_id res chain seq x y z
N MET A 1 7.19 7.75 -13.66
CA MET A 1 7.12 7.12 -12.33
C MET A 1 5.78 6.42 -12.16
N PHE A 2 5.81 5.22 -11.64
CA PHE A 2 4.60 4.42 -11.54
C PHE A 2 3.97 4.57 -10.16
N HIS A 3 2.65 4.59 -10.16
CA HIS A 3 1.89 4.60 -8.92
C HIS A 3 1.24 3.25 -8.75
N ILE A 4 1.41 2.65 -7.59
CA ILE A 4 0.86 1.33 -7.31
C ILE A 4 -0.06 1.45 -6.11
N LEU A 5 -1.27 0.96 -6.26
CA LEU A 5 -2.21 0.93 -5.15
C LEU A 5 -2.21 -0.45 -4.52
N VAL A 6 -1.89 -0.49 -3.25
CA VAL A 6 -1.89 -1.74 -2.49
C VAL A 6 -3.08 -1.71 -1.53
N CYS A 7 -3.94 -2.69 -1.67
CA CYS A 7 -5.15 -2.74 -0.86
C CYS A 7 -5.22 -4.11 -0.17
N ASP A 8 -5.21 -4.09 1.15
CA ASP A 8 -5.29 -5.31 1.93
C ASP A 8 -5.74 -4.93 3.33
N ASP A 9 -6.39 -5.83 4.03
CA ASP A 9 -6.84 -5.56 5.38
C ASP A 9 -5.76 -5.89 6.42
N ASP A 10 -4.63 -6.40 6.00
CA ASP A 10 -3.51 -6.71 6.88
C ASP A 10 -2.45 -5.64 6.74
N LYS A 11 -2.33 -4.81 7.76
CA LYS A 11 -1.41 -3.68 7.71
C LYS A 11 0.04 -4.13 7.55
N GLU A 12 0.39 -5.23 8.18
CA GLU A 12 1.77 -5.69 8.12
C GLU A 12 2.15 -6.07 6.70
N ILE A 13 1.24 -6.70 6.00
CA ILE A 13 1.49 -7.07 4.61
C ILE A 13 1.60 -5.83 3.75
N VAL A 14 0.69 -4.88 3.94
CA VAL A 14 0.71 -3.65 3.16
C VAL A 14 2.01 -2.90 3.36
N GLU A 15 2.46 -2.81 4.60
CA GLU A 15 3.70 -2.09 4.88
C GLU A 15 4.91 -2.78 4.28
N ALA A 16 4.93 -4.10 4.34
CA ALA A 16 6.04 -4.84 3.75
C ALA A 16 6.11 -4.62 2.25
N ILE A 17 4.97 -4.63 1.59
CA ILE A 17 4.91 -4.40 0.16
C ILE A 17 5.35 -2.97 -0.15
N GLU A 18 4.92 -2.02 0.65
CA GLU A 18 5.31 -0.64 0.44
C GLU A 18 6.83 -0.47 0.49
N ILE A 19 7.44 -1.06 1.50
CA ILE A 19 8.88 -0.94 1.66
C ILE A 19 9.59 -1.53 0.46
N TYR A 20 9.16 -2.70 0.03
CA TYR A 20 9.80 -3.36 -1.09
C TYR A 20 9.67 -2.53 -2.36
N LEU A 21 8.46 -2.07 -2.66
CA LEU A 21 8.23 -1.35 -3.90
C LEU A 21 8.86 0.03 -3.87
N SER A 22 8.91 0.66 -2.70
CA SER A 22 9.58 1.95 -2.58
C SER A 22 11.05 1.84 -2.93
N GLN A 23 11.66 0.74 -2.54
CA GLN A 23 13.07 0.54 -2.87
C GLN A 23 13.28 0.37 -4.35
N GLU A 24 12.26 -0.10 -5.04
CA GLU A 24 12.33 -0.26 -6.49
C GLU A 24 12.03 1.04 -7.25
N GLY A 25 11.66 2.07 -6.53
CA GLY A 25 11.40 3.36 -7.16
C GLY A 25 9.95 3.62 -7.51
N TYR A 26 9.04 2.83 -6.99
CA TYR A 26 7.62 3.02 -7.25
C TYR A 26 7.00 3.90 -6.19
N ASP A 27 5.94 4.58 -6.57
CA ASP A 27 5.18 5.42 -5.66
C ASP A 27 3.97 4.60 -5.18
N VAL A 28 3.98 4.22 -3.92
CA VAL A 28 3.01 3.27 -3.39
C VAL A 28 1.93 4.00 -2.62
N LEU A 29 0.69 3.74 -2.99
CA LEU A 29 -0.48 4.25 -2.28
C LEU A 29 -1.08 3.09 -1.50
N LYS A 30 -1.39 3.34 -0.24
CA LYS A 30 -1.86 2.29 0.64
C LYS A 30 -3.32 2.48 0.97
N ALA A 31 -4.07 1.39 0.93
CA ALA A 31 -5.43 1.35 1.42
C ALA A 31 -5.59 0.06 2.20
N TYR A 32 -6.23 0.14 3.37
CA TYR A 32 -6.33 -1.05 4.19
C TYR A 32 -7.59 -1.81 3.85
N ASP A 33 -8.74 -1.35 4.21
CA ASP A 33 -9.95 -1.96 3.70
C ASP A 33 -11.00 -0.87 3.52
N GLY A 34 -12.16 -1.29 3.03
CA GLY A 34 -13.19 -0.32 2.73
C GLY A 34 -13.64 0.47 3.95
N ILE A 35 -13.65 -0.16 5.10
CA ILE A 35 -14.07 0.52 6.31
C ILE A 35 -13.10 1.62 6.66
N GLU A 36 -11.83 1.31 6.56
CA GLU A 36 -10.80 2.27 6.86
C GLU A 36 -10.90 3.48 5.95
N ALA A 37 -11.15 3.23 4.68
CA ALA A 37 -11.25 4.30 3.72
C ALA A 37 -12.45 5.20 3.98
N MET A 38 -13.45 4.69 4.64
CA MET A 38 -14.65 5.46 4.94
C MET A 38 -14.48 6.36 6.16
N GLU A 39 -13.48 6.12 6.93
CA GLU A 39 -13.18 6.95 8.06
C GLU A 39 -12.67 8.31 7.59
#